data_ca3b22a5bf1d3a0a6ce23f50a955609f
#
_entry.id   ca3b22a5bf1d3a0a6ce23f50a955609f
#
_cell.length_a   1.000
_cell.length_b   1.000
_cell.length_c   1.000
_cell.angle_alpha   90.00
_cell.angle_beta   90.00
_cell.angle_gamma   90.00
#
_symmetry.space_group_name_H-M   'P 1'
#
loop_
_entity.id
_entity.type
_entity.pdbx_description
1 polymer ?
#
loop_
_entity_poly.entity_id
_entity_poly.type
_entity_poly.pdbx_seq_one_letter_code
_entity_poly.pdbx_strand_id
1 'polypeptide(L)'
;MIMRRILAGICGLILLAVPTVHGEEGVRIAFLDSGISQKHLDGSQIAEGENFVFPSRDTNDRIGHGTATAGVVLGSEELGLKGTCPTAVAVPLVCCDTFPTGEAVPADAEALAMAIRAAVDKYGCRILNISMGCTGGSETLEEAVRYAQSRGAVIVSAVGNENLNDPDRVYYPAVYDGVIGVGAADGWQCAEFSQRSGVDVLAPGVHLPTVTNRNAAKTERKSGTSYACAYISGVCGQILTENPNMTAAELRSALFGMARDIGEVGYDADSGWGVVKTVTLTDRAAMRFWRLALQGNLAQTLKNARQ
;
A
#
# COMPACT_ATOMS: atom_id res chain seq x y z
N MET A 1 -63.38 20.80 -31.13
CA MET A 1 -62.17 20.16 -31.69
C MET A 1 -60.99 20.68 -30.88
N ILE A 2 -60.57 19.95 -29.82
CA ILE A 2 -59.66 20.35 -28.78
C ILE A 2 -58.35 19.58 -28.96
N MET A 3 -57.30 20.31 -29.30
CA MET A 3 -55.97 19.77 -29.51
C MET A 3 -55.23 19.70 -28.17
N ARG A 4 -55.00 18.49 -27.67
CA ARG A 4 -54.19 18.20 -26.46
C ARG A 4 -52.69 18.30 -26.83
N ARG A 5 -51.96 19.22 -26.23
CA ARG A 5 -50.49 19.27 -26.25
C ARG A 5 -49.95 18.35 -25.16
N ILE A 6 -49.17 17.35 -25.55
CA ILE A 6 -48.40 16.50 -24.67
C ILE A 6 -47.03 17.17 -24.48
N LEU A 7 -46.69 17.64 -23.26
CA LEU A 7 -45.35 18.00 -22.87
C LEU A 7 -44.59 16.71 -22.53
N ALA A 8 -43.60 16.35 -23.33
CA ALA A 8 -42.61 15.36 -22.98
C ALA A 8 -41.48 16.02 -22.20
N GLY A 9 -41.41 15.76 -20.91
CA GLY A 9 -40.29 16.16 -20.06
C GLY A 9 -39.07 15.27 -20.34
N ILE A 10 -38.03 15.86 -20.92
CA ILE A 10 -36.72 15.21 -21.08
C ILE A 10 -35.99 15.36 -19.73
N CYS A 11 -35.96 14.28 -18.96
CA CYS A 11 -35.13 14.15 -17.79
C CYS A 11 -33.70 13.90 -18.26
N GLY A 12 -32.90 14.97 -18.38
CA GLY A 12 -31.49 14.86 -18.72
C GLY A 12 -30.69 14.26 -17.55
N LEU A 13 -30.32 13.00 -17.68
CA LEU A 13 -29.30 12.39 -16.82
C LEU A 13 -27.96 13.06 -17.12
N ILE A 14 -27.53 13.98 -16.27
CA ILE A 14 -26.17 14.51 -16.32
C ILE A 14 -25.27 13.39 -15.77
N LEU A 15 -24.74 12.54 -16.64
CA LEU A 15 -23.56 11.74 -16.33
C LEU A 15 -22.40 12.71 -16.13
N LEU A 16 -22.06 12.95 -14.88
CA LEU A 16 -20.76 13.54 -14.54
C LEU A 16 -19.70 12.55 -15.00
N ALA A 17 -19.15 12.78 -16.17
CA ALA A 17 -17.95 12.07 -16.62
C ALA A 17 -16.84 12.41 -15.63
N VAL A 18 -16.47 11.44 -14.80
CA VAL A 18 -15.20 11.48 -14.07
C VAL A 18 -14.13 11.57 -15.16
N PRO A 19 -13.27 12.59 -15.16
CA PRO A 19 -12.21 12.66 -16.15
C PRO A 19 -11.30 11.45 -15.94
N THR A 20 -11.31 10.52 -16.88
CA THR A 20 -10.28 9.50 -17.00
C THR A 20 -9.02 10.22 -17.45
N VAL A 21 -8.16 10.56 -16.51
CA VAL A 21 -6.80 11.03 -16.81
C VAL A 21 -6.03 9.86 -17.39
N HIS A 22 -6.10 9.71 -18.70
CA HIS A 22 -5.22 8.85 -19.49
C HIS A 22 -4.07 9.73 -19.98
N GLY A 23 -3.14 10.03 -19.09
CA GLY A 23 -1.80 10.51 -19.41
C GLY A 23 -0.82 9.49 -18.85
N GLU A 24 0.36 9.36 -19.43
CA GLU A 24 1.44 8.41 -19.09
C GLU A 24 1.98 8.51 -17.66
N GLU A 25 1.16 8.89 -16.68
CA GLU A 25 1.54 8.91 -15.27
C GLU A 25 1.36 7.53 -14.66
N GLY A 26 2.45 6.99 -14.06
CA GLY A 26 2.45 5.72 -13.34
C GLY A 26 1.42 5.66 -12.22
N VAL A 27 1.14 4.48 -11.70
CA VAL A 27 0.21 4.30 -10.57
C VAL A 27 0.65 5.13 -9.38
N ARG A 28 -0.24 5.98 -8.87
CA ARG A 28 0.03 6.82 -7.70
C ARG A 28 -0.11 6.01 -6.42
N ILE A 29 0.98 5.98 -5.64
CA ILE A 29 1.06 5.31 -4.33
C ILE A 29 1.29 6.37 -3.27
N ALA A 30 0.37 6.51 -2.33
CA ALA A 30 0.58 7.38 -1.17
C ALA A 30 1.49 6.68 -0.15
N PHE A 31 2.49 7.39 0.33
CA PHE A 31 3.37 6.95 1.43
C PHE A 31 3.00 7.76 2.68
N LEU A 32 2.22 7.14 3.55
CA LEU A 32 1.91 7.69 4.87
C LEU A 32 3.08 7.31 5.78
N ASP A 33 4.06 8.21 5.89
CA ASP A 33 5.36 7.92 6.47
C ASP A 33 6.05 9.20 7.00
N SER A 34 7.37 9.21 7.09
CA SER A 34 8.17 10.36 7.54
C SER A 34 8.54 11.36 6.44
N GLY A 35 7.97 11.21 5.25
CA GLY A 35 8.33 11.98 4.07
C GLY A 35 9.24 11.22 3.10
N ILE A 36 9.64 11.87 2.01
CA ILE A 36 10.53 11.28 1.00
C ILE A 36 11.63 12.28 0.63
N SER A 37 12.89 11.86 0.73
CA SER A 37 14.03 12.60 0.20
C SER A 37 14.29 12.19 -1.24
N GLN A 38 14.46 13.15 -2.13
CA GLN A 38 14.76 12.91 -3.55
C GLN A 38 16.21 12.49 -3.81
N LYS A 39 17.02 12.35 -2.78
CA LYS A 39 18.48 12.29 -2.90
C LYS A 39 19.03 11.14 -3.74
N HIS A 40 18.42 9.97 -3.66
CA HIS A 40 18.84 8.75 -4.39
C HIS A 40 17.65 8.10 -5.11
N LEU A 41 16.58 8.87 -5.27
CA LEU A 41 15.37 8.48 -5.99
C LEU A 41 15.21 9.42 -7.19
N ASP A 42 14.55 8.93 -8.24
CA ASP A 42 14.18 9.81 -9.35
C ASP A 42 13.13 10.82 -8.89
N GLY A 43 13.52 12.08 -8.82
CA GLY A 43 12.64 13.18 -8.39
C GLY A 43 11.41 13.34 -9.28
N SER A 44 11.45 12.90 -10.54
CA SER A 44 10.30 12.93 -11.45
C SER A 44 9.18 11.96 -11.04
N GLN A 45 9.51 10.95 -10.24
CA GLN A 45 8.55 9.99 -9.68
C GLN A 45 7.99 10.41 -8.34
N ILE A 46 8.42 11.53 -7.77
CA ILE A 46 7.94 12.03 -6.48
C ILE A 46 7.04 13.22 -6.71
N ALA A 47 5.74 13.00 -6.52
CA ALA A 47 4.74 14.05 -6.66
C ALA A 47 4.74 15.00 -5.46
N GLU A 48 4.01 16.11 -5.61
CA GLU A 48 3.68 16.98 -4.48
C GLU A 48 2.90 16.19 -3.42
N GLY A 49 3.18 16.47 -2.15
CA GLY A 49 2.54 15.84 -1.00
C GLY A 49 2.21 16.85 0.09
N GLU A 50 2.00 16.38 1.32
CA GLU A 50 1.57 17.21 2.44
C GLU A 50 2.13 16.69 3.77
N ASN A 51 2.39 17.62 4.71
CA ASN A 51 2.84 17.29 6.06
C ASN A 51 1.68 17.49 7.05
N PHE A 52 1.18 16.41 7.62
CA PHE A 52 0.06 16.40 8.58
C PHE A 52 0.50 16.57 10.04
N VAL A 53 1.81 16.49 10.30
CA VAL A 53 2.39 16.74 11.63
C VAL A 53 2.70 18.23 11.82
N PHE A 54 3.36 18.83 10.82
CA PHE A 54 3.70 20.24 10.80
C PHE A 54 3.31 20.85 9.45
N PRO A 55 2.07 21.35 9.29
CA PRO A 55 1.55 21.80 7.98
C PRO A 55 2.35 22.91 7.28
N SER A 56 3.21 23.60 8.00
CA SER A 56 4.11 24.64 7.42
C SER A 56 5.42 24.08 6.87
N ARG A 57 5.69 22.78 7.04
CA ARG A 57 6.90 22.15 6.54
C ARG A 57 6.67 21.43 5.22
N ASP A 58 7.75 21.27 4.47
CA ASP A 58 7.81 20.40 3.29
C ASP A 58 7.70 18.92 3.66
N THR A 59 7.65 18.07 2.63
CA THR A 59 7.56 16.61 2.74
C THR A 59 8.91 15.91 2.69
N ASN A 60 10.02 16.67 2.81
CA ASN A 60 11.35 16.06 2.85
C ASN A 60 11.53 15.22 4.11
N ASP A 61 12.05 14.02 3.94
CA ASP A 61 12.23 13.04 5.00
C ASP A 61 13.40 13.41 5.93
N ARG A 62 13.09 13.67 7.19
CA ARG A 62 14.06 14.01 8.24
C ARG A 62 14.47 12.80 9.10
N ILE A 63 13.71 11.71 9.01
CA ILE A 63 13.92 10.47 9.77
C ILE A 63 14.68 9.43 8.94
N GLY A 64 14.34 9.31 7.65
CA GLY A 64 14.94 8.37 6.70
C GLY A 64 14.11 7.10 6.51
N HIS A 65 13.00 6.95 7.22
CA HIS A 65 12.13 5.76 7.13
C HIS A 65 11.30 5.79 5.86
N GLY A 66 10.61 6.89 5.56
CA GLY A 66 9.77 7.01 4.37
C GLY A 66 10.57 6.98 3.06
N THR A 67 11.80 7.53 3.06
CA THR A 67 12.71 7.39 1.92
C THR A 67 13.08 5.91 1.69
N ALA A 68 13.34 5.19 2.76
CA ALA A 68 13.68 3.77 2.65
C ALA A 68 12.48 2.92 2.18
N THR A 69 11.28 3.17 2.65
CA THR A 69 10.06 2.48 2.16
C THR A 69 9.77 2.82 0.70
N ALA A 70 9.89 4.09 0.30
CA ALA A 70 9.78 4.49 -1.11
C ALA A 70 10.83 3.82 -2.00
N GLY A 71 12.06 3.67 -1.49
CA GLY A 71 13.14 2.98 -2.20
C GLY A 71 12.89 1.50 -2.45
N VAL A 72 12.14 0.81 -1.59
CA VAL A 72 11.70 -0.57 -1.84
C VAL A 72 10.73 -0.62 -3.04
N VAL A 73 9.89 0.39 -3.20
CA VAL A 73 8.89 0.46 -4.29
C VAL A 73 9.52 0.94 -5.59
N LEU A 74 10.18 2.09 -5.58
CA LEU A 74 10.68 2.76 -6.77
C LEU A 74 12.02 2.18 -7.25
N GLY A 75 12.85 1.74 -6.31
CA GLY A 75 14.24 1.41 -6.61
C GLY A 75 15.12 2.66 -6.72
N SER A 76 16.29 2.51 -7.30
CA SER A 76 17.23 3.58 -7.62
C SER A 76 18.13 3.16 -8.76
N GLU A 77 18.03 3.79 -9.90
CA GLU A 77 18.91 3.51 -11.04
C GLU A 77 20.36 3.88 -10.70
N GLU A 78 20.58 5.01 -10.02
CA GLU A 78 21.89 5.47 -9.56
C GLU A 78 22.62 4.40 -8.74
N LEU A 79 21.88 3.69 -7.87
CA LEU A 79 22.45 2.68 -6.97
C LEU A 79 22.30 1.24 -7.49
N GLY A 80 21.78 1.06 -8.71
CA GLY A 80 21.50 -0.26 -9.28
C GLY A 80 20.46 -1.06 -8.50
N LEU A 81 19.58 -0.39 -7.76
CA LEU A 81 18.54 -1.00 -6.94
C LEU A 81 17.24 -1.11 -7.74
N LYS A 82 16.75 -2.33 -7.94
CA LYS A 82 15.47 -2.57 -8.60
C LYS A 82 14.32 -2.48 -7.59
N GLY A 83 13.38 -1.56 -7.81
CA GLY A 83 12.15 -1.46 -7.03
C GLY A 83 11.10 -2.51 -7.41
N THR A 84 10.08 -2.67 -6.58
CA THR A 84 8.95 -3.57 -6.83
C THR A 84 7.93 -2.98 -7.81
N CYS A 85 7.89 -1.65 -7.96
CA CYS A 85 7.12 -0.92 -8.97
C CYS A 85 7.90 0.32 -9.45
N PRO A 86 8.92 0.15 -10.33
CA PRO A 86 9.80 1.25 -10.74
C PRO A 86 9.11 2.34 -11.56
N THR A 87 7.87 2.12 -12.00
CA THR A 87 7.06 3.08 -12.76
C THR A 87 6.02 3.81 -11.91
N ALA A 88 5.96 3.54 -10.61
CA ALA A 88 5.02 4.20 -9.71
C ALA A 88 5.38 5.67 -9.50
N VAL A 89 4.36 6.46 -9.15
CA VAL A 89 4.51 7.83 -8.67
C VAL A 89 4.26 7.84 -7.16
N ALA A 90 5.26 8.21 -6.39
CA ALA A 90 5.18 8.31 -4.94
C ALA A 90 4.59 9.65 -4.51
N VAL A 91 3.59 9.62 -3.65
CA VAL A 91 2.99 10.81 -3.01
C VAL A 91 3.34 10.81 -1.54
N PRO A 92 4.26 11.68 -1.06
CA PRO A 92 4.65 11.72 0.35
C PRO A 92 3.59 12.41 1.20
N LEU A 93 3.02 11.69 2.15
CA LEU A 93 2.08 12.18 3.15
C LEU A 93 2.71 12.00 4.53
N VAL A 94 3.27 13.08 5.08
CA VAL A 94 4.05 13.03 6.31
C VAL A 94 3.13 12.89 7.51
N CYS A 95 3.18 11.72 8.17
CA CYS A 95 2.39 11.39 9.35
C CYS A 95 3.26 11.24 10.61
N CYS A 96 4.60 11.16 10.49
CA CYS A 96 5.54 11.28 11.60
C CYS A 96 6.71 12.18 11.20
N ASP A 97 7.27 12.92 12.15
CA ASP A 97 8.36 13.87 11.89
C ASP A 97 9.24 14.00 13.15
N THR A 98 10.12 14.96 13.18
CA THR A 98 10.92 15.30 14.35
C THR A 98 10.72 16.76 14.73
N PHE A 99 10.74 17.06 16.03
CA PHE A 99 10.91 18.42 16.50
C PHE A 99 12.27 18.99 16.05
N PRO A 100 12.45 20.33 16.06
CA PRO A 100 13.77 20.94 15.83
C PRO A 100 14.85 20.45 16.79
N THR A 101 14.47 19.92 17.95
CA THR A 101 15.34 19.28 18.94
C THR A 101 15.83 17.89 18.53
N GLY A 102 15.26 17.30 17.47
CA GLY A 102 15.52 15.94 17.02
C GLY A 102 14.65 14.87 17.68
N GLU A 103 13.79 15.25 18.63
CA GLU A 103 12.82 14.34 19.23
C GLU A 103 11.75 13.92 18.23
N ALA A 104 11.45 12.62 18.16
CA ALA A 104 10.47 12.08 17.23
C ALA A 104 9.03 12.45 17.63
N VAL A 105 8.23 12.82 16.64
CA VAL A 105 6.77 12.95 16.73
C VAL A 105 6.18 11.71 16.05
N PRO A 106 5.65 10.75 16.82
CA PRO A 106 5.07 9.53 16.26
C PRO A 106 3.78 9.84 15.50
N ALA A 107 3.40 8.94 14.60
CA ALA A 107 2.09 9.00 13.96
C ALA A 107 0.98 8.80 14.99
N ASP A 108 -0.07 9.58 14.87
CA ASP A 108 -1.32 9.40 15.61
C ASP A 108 -2.49 9.06 14.66
N ALA A 109 -3.62 8.66 15.26
CA ALA A 109 -4.79 8.24 14.50
C ALA A 109 -5.41 9.38 13.68
N GLU A 110 -5.32 10.64 14.15
CA GLU A 110 -5.86 11.80 13.48
C GLU A 110 -5.03 12.18 12.25
N ALA A 111 -3.71 12.26 12.39
CA ALA A 111 -2.80 12.51 11.27
C ALA A 111 -2.95 11.44 10.18
N LEU A 112 -3.05 10.16 10.57
CA LEU A 112 -3.30 9.07 9.62
C LEU A 112 -4.66 9.20 8.94
N ALA A 113 -5.73 9.52 9.66
CA ALA A 113 -7.07 9.69 9.10
C ALA A 113 -7.13 10.83 8.07
N MET A 114 -6.52 11.98 8.39
CA MET A 114 -6.42 13.11 7.46
C MET A 114 -5.62 12.75 6.21
N ALA A 115 -4.48 12.09 6.37
CA ALA A 115 -3.62 11.67 5.27
C ALA A 115 -4.32 10.64 4.36
N ILE A 116 -5.05 9.66 4.92
CA ILE A 116 -5.84 8.68 4.17
C ILE A 116 -6.89 9.37 3.28
N ARG A 117 -7.64 10.35 3.82
CA ARG A 117 -8.62 11.12 3.04
C ARG A 117 -7.95 11.95 1.95
N ALA A 118 -6.87 12.67 2.27
CA ALA A 118 -6.13 13.45 1.31
C ALA A 118 -5.54 12.59 0.18
N ALA A 119 -5.05 11.38 0.49
CA ALA A 119 -4.53 10.44 -0.49
C ALA A 119 -5.51 10.15 -1.63
N VAL A 120 -6.80 9.97 -1.31
CA VAL A 120 -7.82 9.63 -2.32
C VAL A 120 -8.46 10.88 -2.95
N ASP A 121 -8.76 11.91 -2.18
CA ASP A 121 -9.51 13.08 -2.66
C ASP A 121 -8.63 14.11 -3.37
N LYS A 122 -7.44 14.39 -2.82
CA LYS A 122 -6.54 15.43 -3.33
C LYS A 122 -5.51 14.86 -4.30
N TYR A 123 -4.97 13.68 -3.99
CA TYR A 123 -3.84 13.13 -4.72
C TYR A 123 -4.21 11.97 -5.66
N GLY A 124 -5.45 11.47 -5.62
CA GLY A 124 -5.94 10.42 -6.53
C GLY A 124 -5.18 9.09 -6.41
N CYS A 125 -4.66 8.78 -5.23
CA CYS A 125 -3.91 7.56 -5.01
C CYS A 125 -4.81 6.33 -5.00
N ARG A 126 -4.41 5.30 -5.74
CA ARG A 126 -5.07 4.00 -5.79
C ARG A 126 -4.55 3.03 -4.74
N ILE A 127 -3.34 3.26 -4.25
CA ILE A 127 -2.68 2.45 -3.23
C ILE A 127 -2.19 3.38 -2.13
N LEU A 128 -2.46 3.02 -0.87
CA LEU A 128 -1.98 3.71 0.31
C LEU A 128 -1.03 2.76 1.05
N ASN A 129 0.25 3.11 1.08
CA ASN A 129 1.27 2.43 1.86
C ASN A 129 1.34 3.06 3.24
N ILE A 130 0.97 2.31 4.28
CA ILE A 130 1.02 2.75 5.69
C ILE A 130 2.05 1.90 6.41
N SER A 131 3.32 2.32 6.34
CA SER A 131 4.45 1.60 6.94
C SER A 131 4.64 1.94 8.43
N MET A 132 3.57 2.32 9.09
CA MET A 132 3.51 2.68 10.50
C MET A 132 2.12 2.38 11.06
N GLY A 133 1.93 2.57 12.34
CA GLY A 133 0.63 2.38 12.96
C GLY A 133 0.57 2.96 14.37
N CYS A 134 -0.62 3.03 14.93
CA CYS A 134 -0.86 3.36 16.31
C CYS A 134 -1.44 2.13 17.06
N THR A 135 -1.20 2.08 18.37
CA THR A 135 -1.67 0.96 19.22
C THR A 135 -3.09 1.16 19.74
N GLY A 136 -3.69 2.34 19.51
CA GLY A 136 -5.07 2.65 19.86
C GLY A 136 -5.95 2.71 18.62
N GLY A 137 -7.00 1.90 18.57
CA GLY A 137 -8.05 2.03 17.55
C GLY A 137 -8.81 3.36 17.75
N SER A 138 -9.27 3.95 16.64
CA SER A 138 -10.02 5.22 16.66
C SER A 138 -11.12 5.14 15.62
N GLU A 139 -12.33 5.58 15.99
CA GLU A 139 -13.47 5.66 15.07
C GLU A 139 -13.15 6.55 13.87
N THR A 140 -12.49 7.70 14.10
CA THR A 140 -12.06 8.63 13.04
C THR A 140 -11.14 7.94 12.02
N LEU A 141 -10.17 7.14 12.49
CA LEU A 141 -9.24 6.42 11.61
C LEU A 141 -9.97 5.31 10.85
N GLU A 142 -10.84 4.56 11.51
CA GLU A 142 -11.63 3.50 10.87
C GLU A 142 -12.59 4.04 9.81
N GLU A 143 -13.24 5.19 10.08
CA GLU A 143 -14.07 5.88 9.09
C GLU A 143 -13.26 6.37 7.89
N ALA A 144 -12.03 6.87 8.09
CA ALA A 144 -11.16 7.27 7.00
C ALA A 144 -10.75 6.06 6.14
N VAL A 145 -10.48 4.91 6.76
CA VAL A 145 -10.21 3.64 6.07
C VAL A 145 -11.42 3.22 5.23
N ARG A 146 -12.62 3.13 5.82
CA ARG A 146 -13.85 2.79 5.09
C ARG A 146 -14.14 3.77 3.94
N TYR A 147 -13.88 5.05 4.17
CA TYR A 147 -14.03 6.08 3.13
C TYR A 147 -13.09 5.82 1.95
N ALA A 148 -11.79 5.64 2.18
CA ALA A 148 -10.83 5.38 1.11
C ALA A 148 -11.15 4.10 0.33
N GLN A 149 -11.60 3.04 1.02
CA GLN A 149 -12.07 1.81 0.38
C GLN A 149 -13.30 2.07 -0.50
N SER A 150 -14.25 2.88 -0.05
CA SER A 150 -15.44 3.26 -0.84
C SER A 150 -15.08 4.05 -2.11
N ARG A 151 -13.91 4.72 -2.10
CA ARG A 151 -13.34 5.41 -3.26
C ARG A 151 -12.52 4.49 -4.18
N GLY A 152 -12.45 3.18 -3.84
CA GLY A 152 -11.74 2.16 -4.62
C GLY A 152 -10.24 2.10 -4.36
N ALA A 153 -9.76 2.72 -3.29
CA ALA A 153 -8.37 2.61 -2.88
C ALA A 153 -8.09 1.30 -2.15
N VAL A 154 -6.87 0.80 -2.31
CA VAL A 154 -6.33 -0.34 -1.55
C VAL A 154 -5.38 0.19 -0.49
N ILE A 155 -5.63 -0.18 0.75
CA ILE A 155 -4.80 0.19 1.89
C ILE A 155 -3.94 -1.01 2.26
N VAL A 156 -2.63 -0.80 2.31
CA VAL A 156 -1.61 -1.79 2.71
C VAL A 156 -0.96 -1.27 3.97
N SER A 157 -0.98 -2.03 5.05
CA SER A 157 -0.47 -1.58 6.35
C SER A 157 0.43 -2.60 7.03
N ALA A 158 1.49 -2.12 7.67
CA ALA A 158 2.41 -2.93 8.44
C ALA A 158 1.77 -3.39 9.76
N VAL A 159 1.93 -4.67 10.11
CA VAL A 159 1.33 -5.23 11.34
C VAL A 159 2.13 -4.96 12.61
N GLY A 160 3.39 -4.49 12.51
CA GLY A 160 4.25 -4.17 13.66
C GLY A 160 5.39 -5.17 13.88
N ASN A 161 6.33 -4.80 14.77
CA ASN A 161 7.62 -5.50 14.95
C ASN A 161 7.88 -5.96 16.38
N GLU A 162 6.87 -5.96 17.25
CA GLU A 162 7.04 -6.17 18.68
C GLU A 162 6.73 -7.61 19.15
N ASN A 163 6.56 -8.56 18.22
CA ASN A 163 6.13 -9.93 18.54
C ASN A 163 6.99 -10.62 19.61
N LEU A 164 8.29 -10.35 19.64
CA LEU A 164 9.20 -10.93 20.64
C LEU A 164 8.99 -10.35 22.05
N ASN A 165 8.51 -9.11 22.16
CA ASN A 165 8.37 -8.40 23.42
C ASN A 165 6.91 -8.33 23.88
N ASP A 166 5.98 -8.23 22.94
CA ASP A 166 4.55 -8.10 23.17
C ASP A 166 3.77 -8.72 22.01
N PRO A 167 3.61 -10.07 22.02
CA PRO A 167 2.98 -10.80 20.93
C PRO A 167 1.50 -10.47 20.73
N ASP A 168 0.82 -9.99 21.77
CA ASP A 168 -0.59 -9.63 21.76
C ASP A 168 -0.84 -8.19 21.29
N ARG A 169 0.23 -7.43 21.02
CA ARG A 169 0.11 -6.05 20.57
C ARG A 169 -0.52 -5.96 19.18
N VAL A 170 -1.49 -5.05 19.07
CA VAL A 170 -2.26 -4.81 17.84
C VAL A 170 -1.94 -3.42 17.30
N TYR A 171 -1.75 -3.32 15.99
CA TYR A 171 -1.50 -2.07 15.30
C TYR A 171 -2.61 -1.72 14.32
N TYR A 172 -3.07 -0.47 14.40
CA TYR A 172 -4.04 0.13 13.49
C TYR A 172 -3.33 1.01 12.47
N PRO A 173 -3.77 1.01 11.18
CA PRO A 173 -5.01 0.41 10.68
C PRO A 173 -4.89 -1.03 10.18
N ALA A 174 -3.77 -1.76 10.39
CA ALA A 174 -3.53 -3.09 9.83
C ALA A 174 -4.65 -4.10 10.12
N VAL A 175 -5.32 -3.99 11.29
CA VAL A 175 -6.37 -4.92 11.71
C VAL A 175 -7.79 -4.49 11.32
N TYR A 176 -7.96 -3.35 10.66
CA TYR A 176 -9.29 -2.95 10.19
C TYR A 176 -9.72 -3.74 8.96
N ASP A 177 -11.02 -4.00 8.88
CA ASP A 177 -11.61 -4.71 7.76
C ASP A 177 -11.22 -4.11 6.41
N GLY A 178 -10.80 -4.99 5.50
CA GLY A 178 -10.44 -4.62 4.15
C GLY A 178 -9.09 -3.92 3.98
N VAL A 179 -8.34 -3.65 5.04
CA VAL A 179 -6.91 -3.31 4.97
C VAL A 179 -6.12 -4.59 4.68
N ILE A 180 -5.06 -4.48 3.90
CA ILE A 180 -4.12 -5.59 3.70
C ILE A 180 -3.04 -5.47 4.77
N GLY A 181 -3.16 -6.29 5.80
CA GLY A 181 -2.15 -6.39 6.86
C GLY A 181 -0.93 -7.19 6.41
N VAL A 182 0.25 -6.59 6.50
CA VAL A 182 1.49 -7.20 6.00
C VAL A 182 2.47 -7.47 7.11
N GLY A 183 2.80 -8.75 7.27
CA GLY A 183 3.89 -9.23 8.12
C GLY A 183 5.21 -9.38 7.35
N ALA A 184 6.31 -9.45 8.09
CA ALA A 184 7.64 -9.64 7.52
C ALA A 184 7.99 -11.13 7.39
N ALA A 185 8.53 -11.51 6.24
CA ALA A 185 9.13 -12.83 6.01
C ALA A 185 10.65 -12.76 5.98
N ASP A 186 11.29 -13.79 6.56
CA ASP A 186 12.69 -14.16 6.33
C ASP A 186 12.73 -15.42 5.47
N GLY A 187 13.08 -15.28 4.21
CA GLY A 187 12.95 -16.36 3.24
C GLY A 187 11.50 -16.80 3.02
N TRP A 188 11.14 -17.99 3.49
CA TRP A 188 9.80 -18.58 3.43
C TRP A 188 9.21 -18.81 4.82
N GLN A 189 9.69 -18.10 5.83
CA GLN A 189 9.22 -18.18 7.20
C GLN A 189 8.80 -16.81 7.67
N CYS A 190 7.86 -16.74 8.60
CA CYS A 190 7.53 -15.48 9.24
C CYS A 190 8.71 -15.03 10.12
N ALA A 191 9.15 -13.78 10.01
CA ALA A 191 10.20 -13.24 10.84
C ALA A 191 9.77 -13.22 12.31
N GLU A 192 10.69 -13.56 13.23
CA GLU A 192 10.39 -13.70 14.66
C GLU A 192 9.84 -12.40 15.28
N PHE A 193 10.32 -11.25 14.82
CA PHE A 193 9.87 -9.94 15.31
C PHE A 193 8.51 -9.50 14.77
N SER A 194 8.05 -10.11 13.66
CA SER A 194 6.80 -9.68 13.01
C SER A 194 5.58 -10.03 13.86
N GLN A 195 4.71 -9.03 14.12
CA GLN A 195 3.41 -9.29 14.72
C GLN A 195 2.61 -10.30 13.88
N ARG A 196 1.73 -11.04 14.57
CA ARG A 196 0.82 -12.01 13.96
C ARG A 196 -0.59 -11.45 13.78
N SER A 197 -1.02 -10.59 14.69
CA SER A 197 -2.35 -10.00 14.65
C SER A 197 -2.55 -9.18 13.38
N GLY A 198 -3.59 -9.53 12.60
CA GLY A 198 -3.99 -8.82 11.40
C GLY A 198 -3.14 -9.11 10.16
N VAL A 199 -2.40 -10.21 10.13
CA VAL A 199 -1.63 -10.64 8.95
C VAL A 199 -2.56 -11.20 7.89
N ASP A 200 -2.64 -10.55 6.73
CA ASP A 200 -3.25 -11.12 5.52
C ASP A 200 -2.22 -11.83 4.65
N VAL A 201 -1.01 -11.27 4.56
CA VAL A 201 0.11 -11.86 3.81
C VAL A 201 1.44 -11.51 4.46
N LEU A 202 2.44 -12.33 4.20
CA LEU A 202 3.83 -12.04 4.48
C LEU A 202 4.55 -11.60 3.21
N ALA A 203 5.55 -10.72 3.37
CA ALA A 203 6.44 -10.35 2.28
C ALA A 203 7.89 -10.23 2.78
N PRO A 204 8.90 -10.25 1.88
CA PRO A 204 10.28 -10.02 2.28
C PRO A 204 10.40 -8.78 3.15
N GLY A 205 10.89 -8.95 4.38
CA GLY A 205 11.01 -7.88 5.37
C GLY A 205 12.28 -7.96 6.19
N VAL A 206 13.24 -8.83 5.82
CA VAL A 206 14.50 -9.01 6.52
C VAL A 206 15.67 -8.71 5.58
N HIS A 207 16.54 -7.80 6.00
CA HIS A 207 17.72 -7.36 5.24
C HIS A 207 17.41 -6.89 3.81
N LEU A 208 16.25 -6.26 3.57
CA LEU A 208 15.92 -5.70 2.26
C LEU A 208 16.87 -4.56 1.90
N PRO A 209 17.46 -4.62 0.69
CA PRO A 209 18.23 -3.49 0.19
C PRO A 209 17.29 -2.33 -0.18
N THR A 210 17.66 -1.13 0.24
CA THR A 210 16.90 0.09 -0.08
C THR A 210 17.82 1.31 -0.08
N VAL A 211 17.26 2.47 -0.36
CA VAL A 211 17.96 3.76 -0.33
C VAL A 211 17.95 4.37 1.06
N THR A 212 18.74 5.41 1.25
CA THR A 212 18.79 6.21 2.48
C THR A 212 18.63 7.70 2.15
N ASN A 213 18.13 8.49 3.10
CA ASN A 213 18.10 9.95 2.99
C ASN A 213 19.46 10.61 3.33
N ARG A 214 20.49 9.82 3.67
CA ARG A 214 21.84 10.29 4.02
C ARG A 214 22.69 10.54 2.78
N ASN A 215 23.84 11.22 2.99
CA ASN A 215 24.75 11.59 1.90
C ASN A 215 25.54 10.43 1.26
N ALA A 216 25.45 9.23 1.81
CA ALA A 216 26.17 8.09 1.29
C ALA A 216 25.47 7.53 0.05
N ALA A 217 26.14 7.58 -1.10
CA ALA A 217 25.68 6.95 -2.34
C ALA A 217 25.81 5.41 -2.25
N LYS A 218 25.06 4.80 -1.35
CA LYS A 218 25.04 3.35 -1.16
C LYS A 218 23.68 2.88 -0.70
N THR A 219 23.36 1.64 -1.02
CA THR A 219 22.21 0.96 -0.48
C THR A 219 22.41 0.62 1.01
N GLU A 220 21.33 0.68 1.77
CA GLU A 220 21.28 0.14 3.14
C GLU A 220 20.42 -1.12 3.15
N ARG A 221 20.63 -1.99 4.14
CA ARG A 221 19.77 -3.14 4.40
C ARG A 221 18.91 -2.86 5.62
N LYS A 222 17.61 -2.98 5.43
CA LYS A 222 16.62 -2.71 6.48
C LYS A 222 15.77 -3.95 6.76
N SER A 223 15.32 -4.07 8.01
CA SER A 223 14.40 -5.13 8.44
C SER A 223 13.21 -4.51 9.15
N GLY A 224 12.02 -5.06 8.92
CA GLY A 224 10.77 -4.60 9.52
C GLY A 224 9.56 -4.87 8.63
N THR A 225 8.39 -4.96 9.26
CA THR A 225 7.11 -5.07 8.55
C THR A 225 6.80 -3.83 7.69
N SER A 226 7.40 -2.68 8.01
CA SER A 226 7.35 -1.46 7.20
C SER A 226 7.86 -1.69 5.77
N TYR A 227 8.97 -2.42 5.62
CA TYR A 227 9.57 -2.70 4.31
C TYR A 227 8.83 -3.81 3.58
N ALA A 228 8.27 -4.79 4.31
CA ALA A 228 7.37 -5.79 3.76
C ALA A 228 6.07 -5.14 3.24
N CYS A 229 5.51 -4.17 3.98
CA CYS A 229 4.36 -3.38 3.57
C CYS A 229 4.64 -2.60 2.27
N ALA A 230 5.77 -1.91 2.20
CA ALA A 230 6.20 -1.20 0.99
C ALA A 230 6.40 -2.17 -0.19
N TYR A 231 6.96 -3.36 0.06
CA TYR A 231 7.11 -4.40 -0.95
C TYR A 231 5.75 -4.80 -1.54
N ILE A 232 4.74 -5.08 -0.70
CA ILE A 232 3.37 -5.40 -1.15
C ILE A 232 2.72 -4.22 -1.86
N SER A 233 2.90 -2.99 -1.38
CA SER A 233 2.38 -1.79 -2.04
C SER A 233 2.93 -1.66 -3.46
N GLY A 234 4.21 -1.93 -3.67
CA GLY A 234 4.81 -1.96 -4.98
C GLY A 234 4.29 -3.11 -5.85
N VAL A 235 4.11 -4.32 -5.29
CA VAL A 235 3.48 -5.43 -6.02
C VAL A 235 2.06 -5.05 -6.48
N CYS A 236 1.26 -4.45 -5.60
CA CYS A 236 -0.06 -3.93 -5.96
C CYS A 236 0.03 -2.87 -7.08
N GLY A 237 1.03 -1.98 -7.01
CA GLY A 237 1.30 -0.98 -8.04
C GLY A 237 1.61 -1.60 -9.39
N GLN A 238 2.47 -2.60 -9.42
CA GLN A 238 2.81 -3.33 -10.65
C GLN A 238 1.58 -4.02 -11.26
N ILE A 239 0.75 -4.65 -10.43
CA ILE A 239 -0.50 -5.28 -10.86
C ILE A 239 -1.44 -4.26 -11.51
N LEU A 240 -1.61 -3.09 -10.90
CA LEU A 240 -2.46 -2.02 -11.44
C LEU A 240 -1.86 -1.36 -12.69
N THR A 241 -0.54 -1.29 -12.80
CA THR A 241 0.12 -0.82 -14.03
C THR A 241 -0.24 -1.70 -15.22
N GLU A 242 -0.27 -3.02 -15.01
CA GLU A 242 -0.64 -3.98 -16.04
C GLU A 242 -2.16 -4.06 -16.26
N ASN A 243 -2.97 -3.76 -15.24
CA ASN A 243 -4.42 -3.86 -15.24
C ASN A 243 -5.10 -2.63 -14.61
N PRO A 244 -5.06 -1.45 -15.25
CA PRO A 244 -5.43 -0.18 -14.63
C PRO A 244 -6.92 -0.08 -14.22
N ASN A 245 -7.78 -0.88 -14.83
CA ASN A 245 -9.22 -0.90 -14.54
C ASN A 245 -9.62 -1.90 -13.44
N MET A 246 -8.65 -2.60 -12.85
CA MET A 246 -8.90 -3.57 -11.79
C MET A 246 -9.50 -2.90 -10.54
N THR A 247 -10.54 -3.49 -10.00
CA THR A 247 -11.14 -3.05 -8.73
C THR A 247 -10.25 -3.41 -7.54
N ALA A 248 -10.46 -2.76 -6.39
CA ALA A 248 -9.75 -3.08 -5.16
C ALA A 248 -9.95 -4.55 -4.73
N ALA A 249 -11.16 -5.10 -4.91
CA ALA A 249 -11.45 -6.49 -4.58
C ALA A 249 -10.71 -7.48 -5.49
N GLU A 250 -10.65 -7.20 -6.79
CA GLU A 250 -9.90 -8.00 -7.75
C GLU A 250 -8.41 -7.95 -7.46
N LEU A 251 -7.87 -6.75 -7.15
CA LEU A 251 -6.47 -6.57 -6.79
C LEU A 251 -6.09 -7.38 -5.54
N ARG A 252 -6.92 -7.31 -4.48
CA ARG A 252 -6.71 -8.12 -3.27
C ARG A 252 -6.71 -9.62 -3.57
N SER A 253 -7.73 -10.08 -4.31
CA SER A 253 -7.83 -11.50 -4.68
C SER A 253 -6.63 -11.99 -5.47
N ALA A 254 -6.14 -11.14 -6.33
CA ALA A 254 -4.99 -11.40 -7.11
C ALA A 254 -3.70 -11.49 -6.29
N LEU A 255 -3.49 -10.51 -5.42
CA LEU A 255 -2.36 -10.51 -4.49
C LEU A 255 -2.34 -11.79 -3.64
N PHE A 256 -3.49 -12.16 -3.06
CA PHE A 256 -3.58 -13.36 -2.21
C PHE A 256 -3.35 -14.64 -3.02
N GLY A 257 -3.81 -14.69 -4.27
CA GLY A 257 -3.53 -15.80 -5.18
C GLY A 257 -2.06 -15.95 -5.59
N MET A 258 -1.23 -14.93 -5.36
CA MET A 258 0.23 -15.00 -5.58
C MET A 258 0.99 -15.52 -4.35
N ALA A 259 0.33 -15.57 -3.19
CA ALA A 259 0.97 -16.03 -1.97
C ALA A 259 1.31 -17.52 -2.04
N ARG A 260 2.51 -17.86 -1.62
CA ARG A 260 2.87 -19.24 -1.35
C ARG A 260 2.46 -19.57 0.07
N ASP A 261 1.53 -20.49 0.18
CA ASP A 261 1.06 -21.01 1.45
C ASP A 261 2.20 -21.60 2.28
N ILE A 262 2.24 -21.25 3.55
CA ILE A 262 3.19 -21.74 4.56
C ILE A 262 2.44 -21.95 5.88
N GLY A 263 2.90 -22.87 6.71
CA GLY A 263 2.20 -23.19 7.96
C GLY A 263 1.04 -24.15 7.75
N GLU A 264 -0.12 -23.84 8.32
CA GLU A 264 -1.36 -24.60 8.11
C GLU A 264 -1.93 -24.34 6.71
N VAL A 265 -2.55 -25.36 6.12
CA VAL A 265 -3.05 -25.25 4.73
C VAL A 265 -4.19 -24.24 4.64
N GLY A 266 -4.01 -23.24 3.79
CA GLY A 266 -4.95 -22.16 3.55
C GLY A 266 -4.62 -20.92 4.36
N TYR A 267 -5.64 -20.14 4.73
CA TYR A 267 -5.44 -18.96 5.57
C TYR A 267 -5.26 -19.38 7.04
N ASP A 268 -4.18 -18.94 7.65
CA ASP A 268 -3.92 -19.11 9.08
C ASP A 268 -3.59 -17.76 9.77
N ALA A 269 -3.67 -17.75 11.10
CA ALA A 269 -3.50 -16.52 11.88
C ALA A 269 -2.05 -16.00 11.92
N ASP A 270 -1.05 -16.85 11.67
CA ASP A 270 0.36 -16.52 11.80
C ASP A 270 0.96 -16.00 10.48
N SER A 271 0.47 -16.49 9.35
CA SER A 271 1.02 -16.20 8.03
C SER A 271 0.00 -15.65 7.02
N GLY A 272 -1.29 -15.55 7.41
CA GLY A 272 -2.35 -15.16 6.50
C GLY A 272 -2.48 -16.15 5.35
N TRP A 273 -2.47 -15.66 4.11
CA TRP A 273 -2.44 -16.48 2.90
C TRP A 273 -1.04 -17.00 2.55
N GLY A 274 -0.02 -16.63 3.32
CA GLY A 274 1.37 -17.05 3.09
C GLY A 274 2.26 -15.93 2.56
N VAL A 275 3.40 -16.30 1.96
CA VAL A 275 4.45 -15.37 1.53
C VAL A 275 4.26 -14.95 0.08
N VAL A 276 4.08 -13.65 -0.15
CA VAL A 276 4.15 -13.02 -1.47
C VAL A 276 5.59 -12.59 -1.74
N LYS A 277 6.24 -13.29 -2.67
CA LYS A 277 7.59 -12.96 -3.13
C LYS A 277 7.58 -12.97 -4.64
N THR A 278 7.71 -11.82 -5.27
CA THR A 278 7.79 -11.75 -6.73
C THR A 278 9.09 -12.39 -7.20
N VAL A 279 8.97 -13.52 -7.82
CA VAL A 279 9.96 -14.05 -8.73
C VAL A 279 9.55 -13.49 -10.08
N THR A 280 10.19 -12.43 -10.53
CA THR A 280 9.97 -11.76 -11.83
C THR A 280 8.64 -12.09 -12.53
N LEU A 281 7.79 -11.10 -12.80
CA LEU A 281 6.49 -11.22 -13.48
C LEU A 281 6.51 -11.96 -14.85
N THR A 282 7.64 -12.53 -15.22
CA THR A 282 7.83 -13.46 -16.34
C THR A 282 7.40 -14.90 -16.00
N ASP A 283 6.96 -15.17 -14.77
CA ASP A 283 6.46 -16.50 -14.46
C ASP A 283 5.08 -16.68 -15.11
N ARG A 284 5.07 -17.34 -16.26
CA ARG A 284 3.87 -17.64 -17.06
C ARG A 284 2.78 -18.36 -16.28
N ALA A 285 3.09 -18.96 -15.15
CA ALA A 285 2.13 -19.63 -14.28
C ALA A 285 1.27 -18.61 -13.51
N ALA A 286 1.86 -17.53 -12.97
CA ALA A 286 1.13 -16.44 -12.34
C ALA A 286 0.22 -15.74 -13.36
N MET A 287 0.73 -15.45 -14.56
CA MET A 287 -0.05 -14.86 -15.67
C MET A 287 -1.20 -15.76 -16.14
N ARG A 288 -1.05 -17.08 -16.08
CA ARG A 288 -2.10 -18.03 -16.44
C ARG A 288 -3.22 -18.10 -15.40
N PHE A 289 -2.87 -18.01 -14.12
CA PHE A 289 -3.82 -17.90 -13.01
C PHE A 289 -4.66 -16.62 -13.14
N TRP A 290 -4.05 -15.50 -13.50
CA TRP A 290 -4.69 -14.21 -13.77
C TRP A 290 -5.72 -14.27 -14.88
N ARG A 291 -5.41 -14.89 -16.00
CA ARG A 291 -6.37 -15.05 -17.11
C ARG A 291 -7.59 -15.88 -16.71
N LEU A 292 -7.41 -16.88 -15.87
CA LEU A 292 -8.50 -17.74 -15.39
C LEU A 292 -9.38 -17.00 -14.35
N ALA A 293 -8.77 -16.19 -13.47
CA ALA A 293 -9.49 -15.37 -12.51
C ALA A 293 -10.33 -14.28 -13.17
N LEU A 294 -9.79 -13.60 -14.18
CA LEU A 294 -10.49 -12.56 -14.96
C LEU A 294 -11.59 -13.13 -15.89
N GLN A 295 -11.57 -14.42 -16.22
CA GLN A 295 -12.58 -15.08 -17.05
C GLN A 295 -13.82 -15.58 -16.29
N GLY A 296 -14.06 -15.13 -15.05
CA GLY A 296 -15.30 -15.33 -14.32
C GLY A 296 -15.39 -16.60 -13.46
N ASN A 297 -14.28 -17.31 -13.26
CA ASN A 297 -14.23 -18.54 -12.44
C ASN A 297 -13.62 -18.35 -11.04
N LEU A 298 -13.46 -17.12 -10.55
CA LEU A 298 -12.79 -16.85 -9.27
C LEU A 298 -13.47 -17.58 -8.09
N ALA A 299 -14.82 -17.57 -8.05
CA ALA A 299 -15.58 -18.26 -7.00
C ALA A 299 -15.39 -19.79 -7.02
N GLN A 300 -15.19 -20.37 -8.22
CA GLN A 300 -14.97 -21.81 -8.36
C GLN A 300 -13.51 -22.18 -8.04
N THR A 301 -12.55 -21.32 -8.40
CA THR A 301 -11.13 -21.53 -8.09
C THR A 301 -10.86 -21.43 -6.59
N LEU A 302 -11.50 -20.48 -5.89
CA LEU A 302 -11.43 -20.37 -4.43
C LEU A 302 -12.16 -21.50 -3.71
N LYS A 303 -13.23 -22.08 -4.30
CA LYS A 303 -13.89 -23.29 -3.77
C LYS A 303 -13.00 -24.53 -3.92
N ASN A 304 -12.28 -24.66 -5.03
CA ASN A 304 -11.41 -25.80 -5.31
C ASN A 304 -10.08 -25.75 -4.53
N ALA A 305 -9.65 -24.57 -4.11
CA ALA A 305 -8.49 -24.40 -3.23
C ALA A 305 -8.81 -24.69 -1.75
N ARG A 306 -10.10 -24.87 -1.40
CA ARG A 306 -10.58 -25.24 -0.05
C ARG A 306 -10.93 -26.73 0.07
N GLN A 307 -10.72 -27.54 -0.96
CA GLN A 307 -10.77 -28.99 -0.97
C GLN A 307 -9.38 -29.61 -1.16
#